data_817fbbb096e1a833f96451f45623d892
#
_entry.id   817fbbb096e1a833f96451f45623d892
#
_cell.length_a   1.000
_cell.length_b   1.000
_cell.length_c   1.000
_cell.angle_alpha   90.00
_cell.angle_beta   90.00
_cell.angle_gamma   90.00
#
_symmetry.space_group_name_H-M   'P 1'
#
loop_
_entity.id
_entity.type
_entity.pdbx_description
1 polymer ?
#
loop_
_entity_poly.entity_id
_entity_poly.type
_entity_poly.pdbx_seq_one_letter_code
_entity_poly.pdbx_strand_id
1 'polypeptide(L)' 'MAIIAYNPTTEEELHFSCKAQCAKYFGLKANTVIRWLDNGMPVIELLTDPDRNKVEIEKQSKLNGFELFTIKEWLDYV' A
#
# COMPACT_ATOMS: atom_id res chain seq x y z
N MET A 1 -10.20 6.09 -9.74
CA MET A 1 -10.10 6.58 -8.35
C MET A 1 -8.63 6.88 -8.04
N ALA A 2 -8.35 8.09 -7.59
CA ALA A 2 -6.98 8.51 -7.32
C ALA A 2 -6.43 7.90 -6.03
N ILE A 3 -5.14 7.60 -6.02
CA ILE A 3 -4.41 7.03 -4.89
C ILE A 3 -3.25 7.96 -4.53
N ILE A 4 -3.07 8.20 -3.24
CA ILE A 4 -1.93 8.95 -2.73
C ILE A 4 -1.01 7.96 -2.02
N ALA A 5 0.28 7.99 -2.36
CA ALA A 5 1.32 7.27 -1.62
C ALA A 5 2.18 8.30 -0.88
N TYR A 6 2.28 8.16 0.42
CA TYR A 6 3.04 9.08 1.27
C TYR A 6 4.08 8.33 2.07
N ASN A 7 5.31 8.84 2.07
CA ASN A 7 6.39 8.29 2.88
C ASN A 7 6.65 9.21 4.07
N PRO A 8 6.26 8.82 5.28
CA PRO A 8 6.42 9.68 6.46
C PRO A 8 7.88 9.94 6.86
N THR A 9 8.80 9.09 6.41
CA THR A 9 10.23 9.27 6.70
C THR A 9 10.87 10.31 5.80
N THR A 10 10.58 10.27 4.49
CA THR A 10 11.15 11.20 3.50
C THR A 10 10.24 12.38 3.20
N GLU A 11 8.97 12.30 3.61
CA GLU A 11 7.92 13.26 3.32
C GLU A 11 7.58 13.34 1.82
N GLU A 12 7.99 12.35 1.04
CA GLU A 12 7.59 12.26 -0.37
C GLU A 12 6.11 11.91 -0.50
N GLU A 13 5.47 12.54 -1.47
CA GLU A 13 4.06 12.33 -1.78
C GLU A 13 3.92 12.04 -3.27
N LEU A 14 3.33 10.89 -3.60
CA LEU A 14 3.11 10.45 -4.98
C LEU A 14 1.61 10.36 -5.26
N HIS A 15 1.19 10.79 -6.43
CA HIS A 15 -0.20 10.78 -6.85
C HIS A 15 -0.39 9.88 -8.05
N PHE A 16 -1.35 8.96 -7.97
CA PHE A 16 -1.70 8.04 -9.06
C PHE A 16 -3.16 8.22 -9.44
N SER A 17 -3.45 8.18 -10.74
CA SER A 17 -4.81 8.37 -11.24
C SER A 17 -5.70 7.14 -11.01
N CYS A 18 -5.11 5.96 -10.84
CA CYS A 18 -5.86 4.73 -10.58
C CYS A 18 -5.01 3.70 -9.86
N LYS A 19 -5.68 2.68 -9.32
CA LYS A 19 -5.04 1.60 -8.57
C LYS A 19 -4.05 0.80 -9.40
N ALA A 20 -4.36 0.57 -10.67
CA ALA A 20 -3.46 -0.15 -11.58
C ALA A 20 -2.13 0.58 -11.77
N GLN A 21 -2.17 1.90 -11.90
CA GLN A 21 -0.99 2.73 -12.06
C GLN A 21 -0.12 2.69 -10.80
N CYS A 22 -0.74 2.78 -9.63
CA CYS A 22 -0.07 2.66 -8.34
C CYS A 22 0.60 1.30 -8.20
N ALA A 23 -0.13 0.23 -8.50
CA ALA A 23 0.40 -1.13 -8.42
C ALA A 23 1.61 -1.32 -9.35
N LYS A 24 1.52 -0.82 -10.57
CA LYS A 24 2.62 -0.91 -11.54
C LYS A 24 3.87 -0.20 -11.03
N TYR A 25 3.71 0.97 -10.44
CA TYR A 25 4.84 1.73 -9.91
C TYR A 25 5.61 0.95 -8.83
N PHE A 26 4.89 0.30 -7.93
CA PHE A 26 5.51 -0.45 -6.83
C PHE A 26 5.82 -1.91 -7.18
N GLY A 27 5.51 -2.36 -8.39
CA GLY A 27 5.72 -3.75 -8.78
C GLY A 27 4.77 -4.73 -8.11
N LEU A 28 3.55 -4.28 -7.83
CA LEU A 28 2.50 -5.07 -7.18
C LEU A 28 1.38 -5.38 -8.17
N LYS A 29 0.53 -6.34 -7.81
CA LYS A 29 -0.69 -6.61 -8.56
C LYS A 29 -1.77 -5.62 -8.16
N ALA A 30 -2.61 -5.20 -9.12
CA ALA A 30 -3.71 -4.28 -8.84
C ALA A 30 -4.62 -4.79 -7.73
N ASN A 31 -4.94 -6.09 -7.71
CA ASN A 31 -5.76 -6.70 -6.67
C ASN A 31 -5.16 -6.56 -5.27
N THR A 32 -3.84 -6.59 -5.16
CA THR A 32 -3.16 -6.38 -3.87
C THR A 32 -3.41 -4.96 -3.35
N VAL A 33 -3.25 -3.96 -4.22
CA VAL A 33 -3.50 -2.56 -3.87
C VAL A 33 -4.96 -2.35 -3.47
N ILE A 34 -5.90 -2.93 -4.25
CA ILE A 34 -7.33 -2.83 -3.98
C ILE A 34 -7.66 -3.39 -2.59
N ARG A 35 -7.16 -4.59 -2.28
CA ARG A 35 -7.41 -5.22 -0.97
C ARG A 35 -6.82 -4.41 0.19
N TRP A 36 -5.62 -3.87 0.00
CA TRP A 36 -4.98 -3.06 1.03
C TRP A 36 -5.74 -1.77 1.31
N LEU A 37 -6.30 -1.14 0.28
CA LEU A 37 -7.10 0.07 0.44
C LEU A 37 -8.46 -0.22 1.07
N ASP A 38 -9.07 -1.36 0.74
CA ASP A 38 -10.40 -1.73 1.24
C ASP A 38 -10.36 -2.28 2.67
N ASN A 39 -9.36 -3.10 2.99
CA ASN A 39 -9.30 -3.86 4.24
C ASN A 39 -8.10 -3.49 5.13
N GLY A 40 -7.23 -2.62 4.66
CA GLY A 40 -5.95 -2.35 5.31
C GLY A 40 -4.90 -3.42 5.00
N MET A 41 -3.62 -3.09 5.17
CA MET A 41 -2.55 -4.06 5.02
C MET A 41 -2.55 -5.03 6.19
N PRO A 42 -2.34 -6.35 5.92
CA PRO A 42 -2.21 -7.32 6.99
C PRO A 42 -1.07 -6.95 7.93
N VAL A 43 -1.30 -7.11 9.22
CA VAL A 43 -0.26 -6.92 10.24
C VAL A 43 0.58 -8.20 10.29
N ILE A 44 1.84 -8.10 9.89
CA ILE A 44 2.71 -9.27 9.72
C ILE A 44 2.83 -10.07 11.02
N GLU A 45 2.95 -9.40 12.15
CA GLU A 45 3.09 -10.05 13.46
C GLU A 45 1.87 -10.90 13.86
N LEU A 46 0.71 -10.64 13.24
CA LEU A 46 -0.52 -11.39 13.51
C LEU A 46 -0.73 -12.57 12.59
N LEU A 47 0.12 -12.73 11.57
CA LEU A 47 0.00 -13.84 10.62
C LEU A 47 0.67 -15.08 11.21
N THR A 48 -0.12 -16.15 11.37
CA THR A 48 0.36 -17.41 11.96
C THR A 48 0.91 -18.40 10.92
N ASP A 49 0.51 -18.24 9.66
CA ASP A 49 0.99 -19.08 8.56
C ASP A 49 2.36 -18.55 8.08
N PRO A 50 3.46 -19.36 8.23
CA PRO A 50 4.80 -18.90 7.82
C PRO A 50 4.91 -18.56 6.33
N ASP A 51 4.23 -19.30 5.46
CA ASP A 51 4.28 -19.06 4.03
C ASP A 51 3.58 -17.74 3.66
N ARG A 52 2.41 -17.50 4.26
CA ARG A 52 1.66 -16.27 4.05
C ARG A 52 2.42 -15.06 4.62
N ASN A 53 3.03 -15.22 5.79
CA ASN A 53 3.85 -14.20 6.43
C ASN A 53 5.00 -13.78 5.52
N LYS A 54 5.72 -14.75 4.95
CA LYS A 54 6.83 -14.51 4.03
C LYS A 54 6.38 -13.74 2.78
N VAL A 55 5.24 -14.14 2.19
CA VAL A 55 4.69 -13.49 1.00
C VAL A 55 4.30 -12.04 1.31
N GLU A 56 3.66 -11.79 2.46
CA GLU A 56 3.25 -10.44 2.85
C GLU A 56 4.46 -9.54 3.15
N ILE A 57 5.50 -10.06 3.79
CA ILE A 57 6.74 -9.30 4.02
C ILE A 57 7.31 -8.84 2.67
N GLU A 58 7.38 -9.73 1.70
CA GLU A 58 7.90 -9.41 0.38
C GLU A 58 7.05 -8.35 -0.32
N LYS A 59 5.73 -8.50 -0.30
CA LYS A 59 4.82 -7.53 -0.93
C LYS A 59 4.93 -6.15 -0.28
N GLN A 60 4.89 -6.09 1.05
CA GLN A 60 4.93 -4.82 1.77
C GLN A 60 6.29 -4.13 1.64
N SER A 61 7.37 -4.89 1.51
CA SER A 61 8.71 -4.33 1.31
C SER A 61 8.82 -3.53 0.00
N LYS A 62 8.01 -3.87 -1.00
CA LYS A 62 8.00 -3.17 -2.29
C LYS A 62 7.51 -1.73 -2.19
N LEU A 63 6.79 -1.39 -1.12
CA LEU A 63 6.33 -0.02 -0.88
C LEU A 63 7.45 0.92 -0.44
N ASN A 64 8.60 0.41 -0.01
CA ASN A 64 9.76 1.22 0.42
C ASN A 64 9.42 2.31 1.44
N GLY A 65 8.53 1.99 2.38
CA GLY A 65 8.13 2.91 3.43
C GLY A 65 6.95 3.82 3.07
N PHE A 66 6.45 3.72 1.84
CA PHE A 66 5.24 4.46 1.45
C PHE A 66 3.99 3.82 2.04
N GLU A 67 3.07 4.66 2.47
CA GLU A 67 1.73 4.26 2.89
C GLU A 67 0.74 4.68 1.82
N LEU A 68 -0.27 3.86 1.57
CA LEU A 68 -1.26 4.10 0.52
C LEU A 68 -2.56 4.64 1.11
N PHE A 69 -3.11 5.66 0.46
CA PHE A 69 -4.34 6.32 0.88
C PHE A 69 -5.27 6.52 -0.31
N THR A 70 -6.57 6.40 -0.08
CA THR A 70 -7.56 6.97 -0.99
C THR A 70 -7.56 8.49 -0.76
N ILE A 71 -8.16 9.25 -1.68
CA ILE A 71 -8.26 10.71 -1.51
C ILE A 71 -8.97 11.05 -0.21
N LYS A 72 -10.05 10.34 0.11
CA LYS A 72 -10.81 10.58 1.33
C LYS A 72 -9.96 10.34 2.58
N GLU A 73 -9.24 9.22 2.63
CA GLU A 73 -8.37 8.91 3.73
C GLU A 73 -7.23 9.92 3.88
N TRP A 74 -6.68 10.37 2.77
CA TRP A 74 -5.62 11.37 2.76
C TRP A 74 -6.07 12.70 3.34
N LEU A 75 -7.27 13.15 2.97
CA LEU A 75 -7.85 14.37 3.51
C LEU A 75 -8.11 14.29 5.01
N ASP A 76 -8.45 13.11 5.51
CA ASP A 76 -8.63 12.89 6.94
C ASP A 76 -7.29 12.80 7.69
N TYR A 77 -6.24 12.34 7.01
CA TYR A 77 -4.90 12.19 7.58
C TYR A 77 -4.19 13.54 7.74
N VAL A 78 -4.27 14.38 6.72
CA VAL A 78 -3.65 15.70 6.75
C VAL A 78 -4.58 16.72 7.40
#